data_948d0644f878d448c6eb122b4f724c90
#
_entry.id   948d0644f878d448c6eb122b4f724c90
#
_cell.length_a   1.000
_cell.length_b   1.000
_cell.length_c   1.000
_cell.angle_alpha   90.00
_cell.angle_beta   90.00
_cell.angle_gamma   90.00
#
_symmetry.space_group_name_H-M   'P 1'
#
loop_
_entity.id
_entity.type
_entity.pdbx_description
1 polymer ?
#
loop_
_entity_poly.entity_id
_entity_poly.type
_entity_poly.pdbx_seq_one_letter_code
_entity_poly.pdbx_strand_id
1 'polypeptide(L)'
;PSPAESVKAHINSYECFTELTQIQGTAACFILDNNRGDKINLNEQFADDFNSFLEIPEKYKSLRGNIDRAEIEETLKAHGMAMIVHAQGVDSSQVIQALTDNEYAPAEADRTVKYITAALTGNVSMEDLEKAVGTPVDTFRAYSGEESICCVCGMTYPKTRLEEMYNKVAENKDTIRKNLEATQETAMQKDINFLNELQPKHREVPSGSGSREERRHLSKRDILNKYL
;
A
#
# COMPACT_ATOMS: atom_id res chain seq x y z
N PRO A 1 -0.45 -0.48 -5.58
CA PRO A 1 -0.82 -0.78 -6.97
C PRO A 1 -0.52 0.40 -7.89
N SER A 2 -0.17 0.12 -9.16
CA SER A 2 0.01 1.14 -10.19
C SER A 2 -1.34 1.70 -10.67
N PRO A 3 -1.39 2.90 -11.27
CA PRO A 3 -2.64 3.45 -11.82
C PRO A 3 -3.30 2.57 -12.88
N ALA A 4 -2.52 1.71 -13.55
CA ALA A 4 -3.01 0.79 -14.57
C ALA A 4 -3.63 -0.50 -13.99
N GLU A 5 -3.44 -0.77 -12.70
CA GLU A 5 -4.02 -1.94 -12.06
C GLU A 5 -5.53 -1.80 -11.83
N SER A 6 -6.20 -2.95 -11.63
CA SER A 6 -7.65 -2.98 -11.47
C SER A 6 -8.11 -2.24 -10.21
N VAL A 7 -9.35 -1.73 -10.24
CA VAL A 7 -9.99 -1.12 -9.05
C VAL A 7 -9.97 -2.07 -7.85
N LYS A 8 -10.17 -3.38 -8.10
CA LYS A 8 -10.11 -4.40 -7.04
C LYS A 8 -8.72 -4.47 -6.39
N ALA A 9 -7.64 -4.32 -7.16
CA ALA A 9 -6.29 -4.28 -6.60
C ALA A 9 -6.10 -3.06 -5.70
N HIS A 10 -6.65 -1.90 -6.06
CA HIS A 10 -6.62 -0.69 -5.22
C HIS A 10 -7.43 -0.87 -3.93
N ILE A 11 -8.64 -1.45 -4.02
CA ILE A 11 -9.48 -1.74 -2.86
C ILE A 11 -8.73 -2.68 -1.89
N ASN A 12 -8.25 -3.81 -2.39
CA ASN A 12 -7.55 -4.80 -1.57
C ASN A 12 -6.31 -4.21 -0.90
N SER A 13 -5.54 -3.39 -1.64
CA SER A 13 -4.34 -2.74 -1.08
C SER A 13 -4.70 -1.72 0.00
N TYR A 14 -5.74 -0.91 -0.22
CA TYR A 14 -6.20 0.07 0.75
C TYR A 14 -6.73 -0.59 2.03
N GLU A 15 -7.55 -1.64 1.90
CA GLU A 15 -8.08 -2.41 3.02
C GLU A 15 -6.97 -3.10 3.80
N CYS A 16 -6.06 -3.79 3.12
CA CYS A 16 -4.89 -4.43 3.74
C CYS A 16 -4.04 -3.41 4.52
N PHE A 17 -3.82 -2.22 3.96
CA PHE A 17 -3.08 -1.16 4.63
C PHE A 17 -3.81 -0.64 5.86
N THR A 18 -5.12 -0.43 5.77
CA THR A 18 -5.96 0.02 6.89
C THR A 18 -5.94 -1.00 8.03
N GLU A 19 -6.04 -2.29 7.72
CA GLU A 19 -5.94 -3.37 8.70
C GLU A 19 -4.55 -3.41 9.34
N LEU A 20 -3.48 -3.34 8.53
CA LEU A 20 -2.10 -3.36 9.01
C LEU A 20 -1.82 -2.25 10.03
N THR A 21 -2.33 -1.03 9.79
CA THR A 21 -2.14 0.11 10.71
C THR A 21 -2.87 -0.05 12.04
N GLN A 22 -3.86 -0.95 12.13
CA GLN A 22 -4.63 -1.22 13.35
C GLN A 22 -4.03 -2.37 14.19
N ILE A 23 -3.13 -3.17 13.64
CA ILE A 23 -2.50 -4.27 14.34
C ILE A 23 -1.48 -3.73 15.33
N GLN A 24 -1.72 -3.95 16.62
CA GLN A 24 -0.74 -3.60 17.65
C GLN A 24 0.43 -4.59 17.63
N GLY A 25 1.64 -4.07 17.74
CA GLY A 25 2.87 -4.89 17.80
C GLY A 25 3.39 -5.34 16.45
N THR A 26 2.96 -4.72 15.35
CA THR A 26 3.66 -4.89 14.07
C THR A 26 5.08 -4.32 14.19
N ALA A 27 6.03 -4.98 13.55
CA ALA A 27 7.40 -4.50 13.37
C ALA A 27 7.47 -3.48 12.21
N ALA A 28 8.67 -3.15 11.77
CA ALA A 28 8.93 -2.29 10.63
C ALA A 28 8.20 -2.80 9.36
N CYS A 29 7.50 -1.91 8.68
CA CYS A 29 6.75 -2.21 7.47
C CYS A 29 7.40 -1.53 6.27
N PHE A 30 8.00 -2.32 5.40
CA PHE A 30 8.55 -1.85 4.14
C PHE A 30 7.45 -1.86 3.07
N ILE A 31 7.30 -0.73 2.39
CA ILE A 31 6.29 -0.55 1.34
C ILE A 31 6.99 -0.51 -0.01
N LEU A 32 6.54 -1.37 -0.93
CA LEU A 32 6.99 -1.38 -2.30
C LEU A 32 5.83 -0.90 -3.18
N ASP A 33 5.94 0.34 -3.70
CA ASP A 33 4.89 0.95 -4.52
C ASP A 33 5.14 0.69 -6.01
N ASN A 34 4.28 -0.12 -6.63
CA ASN A 34 4.34 -0.45 -8.05
C ASN A 34 4.22 0.76 -9.00
N ASN A 35 3.99 1.96 -8.47
CA ASN A 35 4.11 3.20 -9.25
C ASN A 35 5.57 3.60 -9.51
N ARG A 36 6.50 3.09 -8.71
CA ARG A 36 7.91 3.46 -8.77
C ARG A 36 8.70 2.63 -9.76
N GLY A 37 8.21 1.45 -10.13
CA GLY A 37 8.89 0.59 -11.07
C GLY A 37 8.16 -0.72 -11.36
N ASP A 38 8.81 -1.58 -12.13
CA ASP A 38 8.32 -2.94 -12.33
C ASP A 38 8.38 -3.73 -11.03
N LYS A 39 7.26 -4.38 -10.69
CA LYS A 39 7.10 -5.08 -9.40
C LYS A 39 8.10 -6.21 -9.18
N ILE A 40 8.56 -6.88 -10.24
CA ILE A 40 9.52 -7.98 -10.13
C ILE A 40 10.88 -7.39 -9.78
N ASN A 41 11.32 -6.40 -10.54
CA ASN A 41 12.59 -5.72 -10.32
C ASN A 41 12.65 -5.05 -8.94
N LEU A 42 11.56 -4.36 -8.51
CA LEU A 42 11.50 -3.76 -7.19
C LEU A 42 11.60 -4.78 -6.06
N ASN A 43 10.97 -5.95 -6.22
CA ASN A 43 11.04 -7.01 -5.22
C ASN A 43 12.43 -7.64 -5.14
N GLU A 44 13.07 -7.89 -6.29
CA GLU A 44 14.43 -8.45 -6.35
C GLU A 44 15.43 -7.46 -5.73
N GLN A 45 15.37 -6.20 -6.12
CA GLN A 45 16.24 -5.15 -5.59
C GLN A 45 16.05 -4.96 -4.10
N PHE A 46 14.80 -4.91 -3.63
CA PHE A 46 14.52 -4.82 -2.19
C PHE A 46 15.09 -6.02 -1.42
N ALA A 47 14.98 -7.22 -1.96
CA ALA A 47 15.52 -8.41 -1.31
C ALA A 47 17.06 -8.32 -1.17
N ASP A 48 17.74 -7.82 -2.20
CA ASP A 48 19.20 -7.65 -2.20
C ASP A 48 19.62 -6.55 -1.20
N ASP A 49 18.94 -5.41 -1.20
CA ASP A 49 19.20 -4.30 -0.27
C ASP A 49 18.92 -4.71 1.17
N PHE A 50 17.83 -5.42 1.41
CA PHE A 50 17.48 -5.89 2.74
C PHE A 50 18.46 -6.95 3.26
N ASN A 51 18.89 -7.86 2.40
CA ASN A 51 19.95 -8.81 2.74
C ASN A 51 21.25 -8.09 3.08
N SER A 52 21.64 -7.10 2.29
CA SER A 52 22.84 -6.28 2.55
C SER A 52 22.75 -5.56 3.90
N PHE A 53 21.56 -5.06 4.26
CA PHE A 53 21.32 -4.47 5.58
C PHE A 53 21.45 -5.49 6.72
N LEU A 54 20.90 -6.69 6.56
CA LEU A 54 21.01 -7.75 7.58
C LEU A 54 22.43 -8.27 7.77
N GLU A 55 23.29 -8.15 6.76
CA GLU A 55 24.68 -8.58 6.80
C GLU A 55 25.64 -7.53 7.39
N ILE A 56 25.17 -6.32 7.71
CA ILE A 56 25.99 -5.25 8.31
C ILE A 56 26.82 -5.76 9.50
N PRO A 57 26.27 -6.50 10.49
CA PRO A 57 27.03 -6.96 11.64
C PRO A 57 28.20 -7.89 11.32
N GLU A 58 28.11 -8.62 10.22
CA GLU A 58 29.18 -9.52 9.77
C GLU A 58 30.21 -8.82 8.89
N LYS A 59 29.74 -7.94 7.99
CA LYS A 59 30.57 -7.27 6.98
C LYS A 59 31.37 -6.08 7.52
N TYR A 60 30.74 -5.23 8.34
CA TYR A 60 31.31 -3.93 8.70
C TYR A 60 31.71 -3.87 10.18
N LYS A 61 32.86 -4.49 10.51
CA LYS A 61 33.44 -4.48 11.86
C LYS A 61 34.58 -3.47 11.92
N SER A 62 34.33 -2.33 12.57
CA SER A 62 35.29 -1.26 12.68
C SER A 62 35.47 -0.85 14.16
N LEU A 63 36.70 -0.48 14.54
CA LEU A 63 36.99 0.12 15.84
C LEU A 63 36.30 1.50 16.04
N ARG A 64 35.84 2.13 14.96
CA ARG A 64 35.17 3.46 15.00
C ARG A 64 33.66 3.39 15.15
N GLY A 65 33.08 2.22 14.97
CA GLY A 65 31.65 1.99 15.04
C GLY A 65 31.34 0.59 14.54
N ASN A 66 30.45 -0.06 15.23
CA ASN A 66 30.02 -1.42 14.93
C ASN A 66 28.51 -1.48 15.18
N ILE A 67 27.80 -2.22 14.36
CA ILE A 67 26.39 -2.55 14.57
C ILE A 67 26.33 -4.04 14.83
N ASP A 68 25.65 -4.42 15.90
CA ASP A 68 25.42 -5.81 16.22
C ASP A 68 24.02 -6.29 15.79
N ARG A 69 23.75 -7.58 15.96
CA ARG A 69 22.45 -8.15 15.59
C ARG A 69 21.30 -7.63 16.46
N ALA A 70 21.57 -7.29 17.71
CA ALA A 70 20.53 -6.78 18.60
C ALA A 70 20.08 -5.39 18.17
N GLU A 71 20.98 -4.55 17.67
CA GLU A 71 20.69 -3.21 17.13
C GLU A 71 19.89 -3.30 15.80
N ILE A 72 20.21 -4.27 14.92
CA ILE A 72 19.40 -4.58 13.73
C ILE A 72 17.99 -5.02 14.14
N GLU A 73 17.88 -5.94 15.11
CA GLU A 73 16.58 -6.39 15.60
C GLU A 73 15.77 -5.26 16.25
N GLU A 74 16.41 -4.39 17.03
CA GLU A 74 15.76 -3.24 17.67
C GLU A 74 15.22 -2.28 16.62
N THR A 75 16.01 -1.99 15.58
CA THR A 75 15.61 -1.18 14.44
C THR A 75 14.36 -1.76 13.78
N LEU A 76 14.38 -3.05 13.45
CA LEU A 76 13.28 -3.73 12.75
C LEU A 76 12.03 -3.94 13.61
N LYS A 77 12.14 -3.90 14.94
CA LYS A 77 11.01 -3.93 15.88
C LYS A 77 10.26 -2.59 15.97
N ALA A 78 10.79 -1.52 15.38
CA ALA A 78 10.11 -0.23 15.37
C ALA A 78 8.81 -0.31 14.57
N HIS A 79 7.68 -0.07 15.26
CA HIS A 79 6.37 0.00 14.58
C HIS A 79 6.32 1.20 13.64
N GLY A 80 5.76 1.01 12.45
CA GLY A 80 5.57 2.05 11.44
C GLY A 80 6.23 1.71 10.10
N MET A 81 6.27 2.69 9.22
CA MET A 81 6.95 2.54 7.93
C MET A 81 8.46 2.48 8.13
N ALA A 82 9.10 1.68 7.32
CA ALA A 82 10.54 1.62 7.19
C ALA A 82 10.98 1.87 5.75
N MET A 83 12.14 2.47 5.60
CA MET A 83 12.77 2.72 4.30
C MET A 83 14.21 2.24 4.33
N ILE A 84 14.66 1.72 3.21
CA ILE A 84 16.04 1.29 3.03
C ILE A 84 16.64 2.00 1.79
N VAL A 85 17.91 2.31 1.88
CA VAL A 85 18.73 2.82 0.79
C VAL A 85 20.04 2.06 0.78
N HIS A 86 20.42 1.59 -0.37
CA HIS A 86 21.73 0.99 -0.62
C HIS A 86 22.36 1.74 -1.80
N ALA A 87 23.49 2.40 -1.56
CA ALA A 87 24.14 3.24 -2.56
C ALA A 87 25.67 3.10 -2.51
N GLN A 88 26.31 3.08 -3.67
CA GLN A 88 27.75 2.91 -3.78
C GLN A 88 28.46 4.23 -4.08
N GLY A 89 29.60 4.46 -3.43
CA GLY A 89 30.52 5.56 -3.73
C GLY A 89 29.93 6.97 -3.61
N VAL A 90 28.91 7.17 -2.76
CA VAL A 90 28.12 8.39 -2.68
C VAL A 90 28.50 9.25 -1.47
N ASP A 91 28.13 10.52 -1.55
CA ASP A 91 28.20 11.47 -0.45
C ASP A 91 26.85 11.59 0.32
N SER A 92 26.83 12.42 1.39
CA SER A 92 25.63 12.63 2.19
C SER A 92 24.44 13.11 1.34
N SER A 93 24.65 13.98 0.34
CA SER A 93 23.57 14.56 -0.45
C SER A 93 22.85 13.51 -1.29
N GLN A 94 23.57 12.56 -1.82
CA GLN A 94 23.02 11.47 -2.63
C GLN A 94 22.24 10.46 -1.79
N VAL A 95 22.74 10.11 -0.60
CA VAL A 95 22.00 9.25 0.34
C VAL A 95 20.72 9.93 0.82
N ILE A 96 20.79 11.23 1.14
CA ILE A 96 19.62 12.03 1.55
C ILE A 96 18.60 12.10 0.42
N GLN A 97 19.04 12.32 -0.81
CA GLN A 97 18.15 12.31 -1.97
C GLN A 97 17.47 10.97 -2.14
N ALA A 98 18.21 9.87 -2.06
CA ALA A 98 17.68 8.51 -2.14
C ALA A 98 16.73 8.16 -0.99
N LEU A 99 16.89 8.73 0.21
CA LEU A 99 15.93 8.62 1.30
C LEU A 99 14.67 9.47 1.07
N THR A 100 14.82 10.67 0.50
CA THR A 100 13.71 11.59 0.26
C THR A 100 12.84 11.15 -0.91
N ASP A 101 13.49 10.74 -2.01
CA ASP A 101 12.86 10.17 -3.19
C ASP A 101 13.19 8.67 -3.27
N ASN A 102 12.76 7.94 -2.25
CA ASN A 102 13.05 6.52 -2.12
C ASN A 102 12.42 5.73 -3.26
N GLU A 103 13.18 4.82 -3.84
CA GLU A 103 12.76 4.02 -4.98
C GLU A 103 11.60 3.07 -4.69
N TYR A 104 11.41 2.68 -3.43
CA TYR A 104 10.35 1.75 -3.02
C TYR A 104 9.05 2.46 -2.68
N ALA A 105 9.11 3.56 -1.90
CA ALA A 105 7.92 4.32 -1.50
C ALA A 105 8.27 5.77 -1.14
N PRO A 106 7.35 6.72 -1.36
CA PRO A 106 7.59 8.12 -0.99
C PRO A 106 7.62 8.31 0.53
N ALA A 107 8.54 9.16 1.01
CA ALA A 107 8.53 9.64 2.38
C ALA A 107 7.53 10.79 2.53
N GLU A 108 6.82 10.83 3.66
CA GLU A 108 5.96 11.96 4.01
C GLU A 108 6.79 13.14 4.56
N ALA A 109 6.22 14.35 4.49
CA ALA A 109 6.88 15.54 4.98
C ALA A 109 6.91 15.64 6.51
N ASP A 110 5.95 15.04 7.22
CA ASP A 110 5.89 14.95 8.68
C ASP A 110 6.84 13.85 9.18
N ARG A 111 8.08 14.20 9.39
CA ARG A 111 9.19 13.27 9.61
C ARG A 111 9.27 12.86 11.07
N THR A 112 8.48 11.88 11.46
CA THR A 112 8.75 11.12 12.68
C THR A 112 9.62 9.93 12.34
N VAL A 113 10.73 9.76 13.04
CA VAL A 113 11.68 8.66 12.88
C VAL A 113 11.98 8.09 14.24
N LYS A 114 12.04 6.78 14.37
CA LYS A 114 12.41 6.14 15.64
C LYS A 114 13.86 5.74 15.64
N TYR A 115 14.34 5.06 14.61
CA TYR A 115 15.72 4.60 14.49
C TYR A 115 16.29 4.92 13.12
N ILE A 116 17.58 5.25 13.10
CA ILE A 116 18.41 5.28 11.89
C ILE A 116 19.56 4.31 12.10
N THR A 117 19.65 3.29 11.28
CA THR A 117 20.70 2.29 11.34
C THR A 117 21.44 2.27 10.01
N ALA A 118 22.72 2.59 10.05
CA ALA A 118 23.46 2.77 8.80
C ALA A 118 24.93 2.32 8.89
N ALA A 119 25.35 1.58 7.86
CA ALA A 119 26.76 1.42 7.52
C ALA A 119 27.11 2.46 6.45
N LEU A 120 27.98 3.41 6.77
CA LEU A 120 28.23 4.59 5.96
C LEU A 120 29.68 4.64 5.45
N THR A 121 29.90 5.14 4.26
CA THR A 121 31.23 5.52 3.79
C THR A 121 31.78 6.69 4.61
N GLY A 122 33.07 6.93 4.53
CA GLY A 122 33.71 8.06 5.22
C GLY A 122 33.21 9.45 4.81
N ASN A 123 32.54 9.55 3.66
CA ASN A 123 32.02 10.79 3.09
C ASN A 123 30.57 11.08 3.48
N VAL A 124 29.89 10.17 4.16
CA VAL A 124 28.51 10.32 4.59
C VAL A 124 28.43 10.59 6.07
N SER A 125 27.77 11.68 6.43
CA SER A 125 27.59 12.11 7.82
C SER A 125 26.25 11.64 8.38
N MET A 126 26.24 10.97 9.55
CA MET A 126 25.03 10.61 10.26
C MET A 126 24.22 11.85 10.66
N GLU A 127 24.91 12.93 11.08
CA GLU A 127 24.26 14.19 11.44
C GLU A 127 23.49 14.82 10.28
N ASP A 128 24.00 14.71 9.06
CA ASP A 128 23.30 15.19 7.87
C ASP A 128 22.06 14.34 7.58
N LEU A 129 22.12 13.02 7.79
CA LEU A 129 20.97 12.12 7.66
C LEU A 129 19.89 12.48 8.69
N GLU A 130 20.26 12.65 9.96
CA GLU A 130 19.35 13.04 11.04
C GLU A 130 18.64 14.36 10.74
N LYS A 131 19.37 15.36 10.24
CA LYS A 131 18.78 16.63 9.82
C LYS A 131 17.79 16.49 8.67
N ALA A 132 18.07 15.57 7.77
CA ALA A 132 17.24 15.35 6.58
C ALA A 132 15.98 14.55 6.86
N VAL A 133 16.06 13.47 7.64
CA VAL A 133 14.92 12.55 7.88
C VAL A 133 14.19 12.83 9.19
N GLY A 134 14.72 13.63 10.08
CA GLY A 134 14.17 13.93 11.40
C GLY A 134 15.05 13.39 12.53
N THR A 135 14.85 13.89 13.74
CA THR A 135 15.61 13.49 14.93
C THR A 135 15.09 12.14 15.42
N PRO A 136 15.91 11.06 15.37
CA PRO A 136 15.50 9.74 15.84
C PRO A 136 15.57 9.64 17.39
N VAL A 137 15.01 8.56 17.93
CA VAL A 137 15.18 8.18 19.33
C VAL A 137 16.62 7.68 19.56
N ASP A 138 17.12 6.90 18.60
CA ASP A 138 18.50 6.41 18.62
C ASP A 138 19.04 6.17 17.22
N THR A 139 20.40 6.12 17.11
CA THR A 139 21.11 5.88 15.85
C THR A 139 22.18 4.82 16.05
N PHE A 140 22.23 3.84 15.13
CA PHE A 140 23.26 2.81 15.09
C PHE A 140 24.14 3.00 13.86
N ARG A 141 25.45 3.06 14.07
CA ARG A 141 26.39 3.40 13.01
C ARG A 141 27.53 2.40 12.89
N ALA A 142 27.75 1.93 11.68
CA ALA A 142 28.97 1.25 11.26
C ALA A 142 29.67 2.04 10.13
N TYR A 143 30.91 1.69 9.84
CA TYR A 143 31.65 2.25 8.73
C TYR A 143 31.89 1.20 7.66
N SER A 144 31.45 1.49 6.46
CA SER A 144 31.73 0.73 5.25
C SER A 144 32.92 1.38 4.48
N GLY A 145 33.50 0.66 3.55
CA GLY A 145 34.55 1.21 2.68
C GLY A 145 34.01 1.96 1.47
N GLU A 146 33.08 1.35 0.74
CA GLU A 146 32.71 1.77 -0.61
C GLU A 146 31.22 2.01 -0.79
N GLU A 147 30.38 1.44 0.07
CA GLU A 147 28.92 1.50 -0.05
C GLU A 147 28.27 2.11 1.21
N SER A 148 27.14 2.74 1.03
CA SER A 148 26.32 3.21 2.14
C SER A 148 25.00 2.46 2.17
N ILE A 149 24.71 1.80 3.28
CA ILE A 149 23.45 1.11 3.53
C ILE A 149 22.78 1.82 4.70
N CYS A 150 21.59 2.34 4.50
CA CYS A 150 20.85 3.07 5.53
C CYS A 150 19.42 2.54 5.62
N CYS A 151 19.00 2.19 6.85
CA CYS A 151 17.63 1.83 7.16
C CYS A 151 17.06 2.83 8.17
N VAL A 152 15.93 3.43 7.82
CA VAL A 152 15.18 4.38 8.66
C VAL A 152 13.86 3.72 9.04
N CYS A 153 13.56 3.59 10.33
CA CYS A 153 12.39 2.90 10.85
C CYS A 153 11.56 3.74 11.82
N GLY A 154 10.28 3.38 11.96
CA GLY A 154 9.35 4.08 12.84
C GLY A 154 8.81 5.37 12.22
N MET A 155 8.75 5.42 10.90
CA MET A 155 8.19 6.54 10.14
C MET A 155 6.67 6.45 10.06
N THR A 156 6.03 7.60 9.77
CA THR A 156 4.61 7.62 9.41
C THR A 156 4.38 6.94 8.06
N TYR A 157 3.25 6.26 7.94
CA TYR A 157 2.85 5.67 6.66
C TYR A 157 2.55 6.76 5.61
N PRO A 158 2.68 6.49 4.30
CA PRO A 158 2.54 7.46 3.24
C PRO A 158 1.07 7.87 3.05
N LYS A 159 0.61 8.86 3.82
CA LYS A 159 -0.77 9.37 3.84
C LYS A 159 -1.22 9.84 2.46
N THR A 160 -0.37 10.63 1.79
CA THR A 160 -0.66 11.14 0.44
C THR A 160 -0.98 10.01 -0.53
N ARG A 161 -0.17 8.93 -0.48
CA ARG A 161 -0.38 7.77 -1.34
C ARG A 161 -1.64 6.98 -0.98
N LEU A 162 -1.95 6.88 0.31
CA LEU A 162 -3.18 6.24 0.78
C LEU A 162 -4.42 7.03 0.35
N GLU A 163 -4.37 8.36 0.41
CA GLU A 163 -5.45 9.23 -0.08
C GLU A 163 -5.66 9.10 -1.59
N GLU A 164 -4.60 9.02 -2.38
CA GLU A 164 -4.71 8.76 -3.82
C GLU A 164 -5.42 7.42 -4.11
N MET A 165 -5.05 6.35 -3.39
CA MET A 165 -5.72 5.06 -3.53
C MET A 165 -7.18 5.13 -3.11
N TYR A 166 -7.48 5.80 -2.00
CA TYR A 166 -8.86 5.99 -1.53
C TYR A 166 -9.70 6.76 -2.53
N ASN A 167 -9.21 7.87 -3.06
CA ASN A 167 -9.90 8.70 -4.03
C ASN A 167 -10.21 7.90 -5.31
N LYS A 168 -9.25 7.12 -5.79
CA LYS A 168 -9.45 6.25 -6.95
C LYS A 168 -10.51 5.17 -6.70
N VAL A 169 -10.56 4.60 -5.50
CA VAL A 169 -11.61 3.65 -5.10
C VAL A 169 -12.97 4.35 -5.04
N ALA A 170 -13.05 5.55 -4.45
CA ALA A 170 -14.28 6.32 -4.33
C ALA A 170 -14.87 6.71 -5.69
N GLU A 171 -14.05 7.25 -6.60
CA GLU A 171 -14.45 7.61 -7.96
C GLU A 171 -15.00 6.40 -8.73
N ASN A 172 -14.35 5.25 -8.60
CA ASN A 172 -14.80 4.04 -9.26
C ASN A 172 -16.08 3.46 -8.67
N LYS A 173 -16.28 3.54 -7.35
CA LYS A 173 -17.55 3.15 -6.71
C LYS A 173 -18.72 3.96 -7.25
N ASP A 174 -18.56 5.26 -7.39
CA ASP A 174 -19.60 6.13 -7.94
C ASP A 174 -19.87 5.85 -9.42
N THR A 175 -18.85 5.58 -10.20
CA THR A 175 -18.99 5.19 -11.60
C THR A 175 -19.74 3.86 -11.75
N ILE A 176 -19.39 2.85 -10.95
CA ILE A 176 -20.06 1.55 -10.92
C ILE A 176 -21.52 1.72 -10.51
N ARG A 177 -21.80 2.54 -9.49
CA ARG A 177 -23.18 2.82 -9.05
C ARG A 177 -23.99 3.47 -10.13
N LYS A 178 -23.49 4.52 -10.80
CA LYS A 178 -24.16 5.19 -11.92
C LYS A 178 -24.43 4.24 -13.09
N ASN A 179 -23.48 3.39 -13.42
CA ASN A 179 -23.64 2.39 -14.48
C ASN A 179 -24.71 1.33 -14.13
N LEU A 180 -24.76 0.91 -12.85
CA LEU A 180 -25.80 -0.02 -12.39
C LEU A 180 -27.20 0.63 -12.43
N GLU A 181 -27.32 1.88 -11.99
CA GLU A 181 -28.56 2.66 -12.04
C GLU A 181 -29.02 2.83 -13.49
N ALA A 182 -28.15 3.25 -14.41
CA ALA A 182 -28.45 3.38 -15.83
C ALA A 182 -28.84 2.03 -16.48
N THR A 183 -28.21 0.93 -16.09
CA THR A 183 -28.56 -0.41 -16.57
C THR A 183 -29.93 -0.85 -16.09
N GLN A 184 -30.27 -0.55 -14.81
CA GLN A 184 -31.58 -0.84 -14.24
C GLN A 184 -32.70 -0.01 -14.92
N GLU A 185 -32.47 1.29 -15.16
CA GLU A 185 -33.41 2.15 -15.89
C GLU A 185 -33.66 1.64 -17.32
N THR A 186 -32.58 1.24 -18.01
CA THR A 186 -32.69 0.67 -19.36
C THR A 186 -33.45 -0.66 -19.39
N ALA A 187 -33.25 -1.51 -18.38
CA ALA A 187 -33.96 -2.77 -18.21
C ALA A 187 -35.46 -2.53 -17.93
N MET A 188 -35.77 -1.58 -17.02
CA MET A 188 -37.16 -1.20 -16.74
C MET A 188 -37.88 -0.62 -17.97
N GLN A 189 -37.22 0.23 -18.76
CA GLN A 189 -37.81 0.76 -20.00
C GLN A 189 -38.08 -0.35 -21.02
N LYS A 190 -37.20 -1.34 -21.14
CA LYS A 190 -37.44 -2.48 -22.04
C LYS A 190 -38.61 -3.33 -21.55
N ASP A 191 -38.71 -3.59 -20.25
CA ASP A 191 -39.83 -4.36 -19.68
C ASP A 191 -41.15 -3.63 -19.84
N ILE A 192 -41.20 -2.31 -19.71
CA ILE A 192 -42.41 -1.49 -19.92
C ILE A 192 -42.83 -1.52 -21.42
N ASN A 193 -41.89 -1.37 -22.33
CA ASN A 193 -42.16 -1.43 -23.75
C ASN A 193 -42.64 -2.83 -24.19
N PHE A 194 -42.02 -3.89 -23.67
CA PHE A 194 -42.43 -5.27 -23.88
C PHE A 194 -43.85 -5.55 -23.36
N LEU A 195 -44.20 -5.02 -22.18
CA LEU A 195 -45.56 -5.13 -21.60
C LEU A 195 -46.59 -4.36 -22.41
N ASN A 196 -46.21 -3.22 -23.01
CA ASN A 196 -47.12 -2.45 -23.88
C ASN A 196 -47.34 -3.16 -25.25
N GLU A 197 -46.35 -3.91 -25.75
CA GLU A 197 -46.52 -4.73 -26.98
C GLU A 197 -47.35 -6.00 -26.72
N LEU A 198 -47.46 -6.46 -25.49
CA LEU A 198 -48.19 -7.66 -25.08
C LEU A 198 -49.64 -7.36 -24.64
N GLN A 199 -50.20 -6.19 -24.89
CA GLN A 199 -51.59 -5.99 -24.62
C GLN A 199 -52.45 -6.92 -25.53
N PRO A 200 -53.12 -7.95 -24.97
CA PRO A 200 -53.93 -8.87 -25.78
C PRO A 200 -55.18 -8.14 -26.18
N LYS A 201 -55.48 -8.14 -27.48
CA LYS A 201 -56.84 -7.91 -28.01
C LYS A 201 -57.79 -8.83 -27.23
N HIS A 202 -58.82 -8.23 -26.67
CA HIS A 202 -59.85 -8.88 -25.89
C HIS A 202 -60.20 -10.31 -26.37
N ARG A 203 -60.01 -11.29 -25.47
CA ARG A 203 -60.75 -12.55 -25.48
C ARG A 203 -61.19 -12.85 -24.06
N GLU A 204 -62.50 -12.84 -23.89
CA GLU A 204 -63.14 -13.28 -22.64
C GLU A 204 -62.82 -14.76 -22.38
N VAL A 205 -62.43 -15.11 -21.15
CA VAL A 205 -62.25 -16.49 -20.69
C VAL A 205 -62.77 -16.62 -19.26
N PRO A 206 -63.48 -17.71 -18.93
CA PRO A 206 -64.21 -17.86 -17.69
C PRO A 206 -63.33 -18.22 -16.48
N SER A 207 -63.83 -17.91 -15.30
CA SER A 207 -63.25 -18.13 -13.96
C SER A 207 -62.98 -19.57 -13.65
N GLY A 208 -61.75 -19.85 -13.18
CA GLY A 208 -61.35 -21.11 -12.55
C GLY A 208 -60.34 -20.88 -11.42
N SER A 209 -60.74 -21.23 -10.22
CA SER A 209 -59.98 -21.15 -8.97
C SER A 209 -58.82 -22.19 -8.93
N GLY A 210 -57.63 -21.74 -8.58
CA GLY A 210 -56.48 -22.63 -8.30
C GLY A 210 -55.44 -21.92 -7.43
N SER A 211 -55.22 -22.44 -6.26
CA SER A 211 -54.25 -21.99 -5.25
C SER A 211 -52.81 -22.05 -5.77
N ARG A 212 -52.06 -20.97 -5.55
CA ARG A 212 -50.67 -20.85 -5.99
C ARG A 212 -49.76 -20.75 -4.75
N GLU A 213 -48.90 -21.75 -4.58
CA GLU A 213 -47.81 -21.76 -3.60
C GLU A 213 -46.83 -20.61 -3.89
N GLU A 214 -46.58 -19.80 -2.88
CA GLU A 214 -45.59 -18.72 -2.91
C GLU A 214 -44.16 -19.32 -2.89
N ARG A 215 -43.49 -19.28 -4.02
CA ARG A 215 -42.01 -19.39 -4.05
C ARG A 215 -41.44 -18.01 -3.74
N ARG A 216 -40.80 -17.88 -2.57
CA ARG A 216 -40.03 -16.68 -2.19
C ARG A 216 -38.86 -16.52 -3.14
N HIS A 217 -38.94 -15.57 -4.05
CA HIS A 217 -37.78 -15.07 -4.80
C HIS A 217 -36.93 -14.20 -3.89
N LEU A 218 -35.73 -14.67 -3.54
CA LEU A 218 -34.69 -13.85 -2.92
C LEU A 218 -34.37 -12.68 -3.86
N SER A 219 -34.51 -11.47 -3.38
CA SER A 219 -34.20 -10.26 -4.11
C SER A 219 -32.71 -10.18 -4.42
N LYS A 220 -32.34 -9.71 -5.61
CA LYS A 220 -30.94 -9.44 -5.97
C LYS A 220 -30.24 -8.50 -4.97
N ARG A 221 -31.00 -7.72 -4.21
CA ARG A 221 -30.51 -6.85 -3.13
C ARG A 221 -29.91 -7.65 -1.97
N ASP A 222 -30.48 -8.81 -1.64
CA ASP A 222 -30.02 -9.66 -0.53
C ASP A 222 -28.73 -10.40 -0.89
N ILE A 223 -28.46 -10.58 -2.18
CA ILE A 223 -27.21 -11.17 -2.68
C ILE A 223 -26.07 -10.13 -2.68
N LEU A 224 -26.37 -8.88 -3.08
CA LEU A 224 -25.36 -7.81 -3.09
C LEU A 224 -24.87 -7.42 -1.68
N ASN A 225 -25.77 -7.40 -0.70
CA ASN A 225 -25.43 -7.08 0.71
C ASN A 225 -24.57 -8.15 1.39
N LYS A 226 -24.36 -9.30 0.77
CA LYS A 226 -23.52 -10.38 1.30
C LYS A 226 -22.08 -10.30 0.79
N TYR A 227 -21.82 -9.46 -0.23
CA TYR A 227 -20.52 -9.32 -0.89
C TYR A 227 -20.05 -7.86 -1.04
N LEU A 228 -20.73 -6.91 -0.42
CA LEU A 228 -20.37 -5.52 -0.21
C LEU A 228 -20.41 -5.22 1.29
#